data_b67d19310a2bf2747318ac2a5031aef7
#
_entry.id   b67d19310a2bf2747318ac2a5031aef7
#
_cell.length_a   1.000
_cell.length_b   1.000
_cell.length_c   1.000
_cell.angle_alpha   90.00
_cell.angle_beta   90.00
_cell.angle_gamma   90.00
#
_symmetry.space_group_name_H-M   'P 1'
#
loop_
_entity.id
_entity.type
_entity.pdbx_description
1 polymer ?
#
loop_
_entity_poly.entity_id
_entity_poly.type
_entity_poly.pdbx_seq_one_letter_code
_entity_poly.pdbx_strand_id
1 'polypeptide(L)'
;MHASIRTRQTEGVRLPSPKGEGKTIKEFLMSGTFHLLAVDGNARAGLLHTAHGPIETPIFMPVGTAGSVKAIAPDDLEAIGAQIILGNTYHLYLRPGDDLVARRGGLHEFNAWRRPILTDSGGFQVFSLEGLRRITEDGVEFRSHLDGSKHFFSPEKVISIQRNLNSDIMMQLDQCIGFGASHDEARKAAELSARWARRCREAYPAGTAGNLLFGIVQGEAFPDLREMSARALMDIGFEGYAIGGLAVGEPKHIMLRCLRQLHPILPGNKPRYLMGVGTPLDILHGIEEGVDMFDCVLPTRNARNGTLYTSRGKINIKRKEFAEDDGPLDPECACYTCRTFSRAYLRHLYVSGEILSFRLNSLH
;
A
#
# COMPACT_ATOMS: atom_id res chain seq x y z
N MET A 1 -10.12 38.63 34.49
CA MET A 1 -10.62 37.28 34.88
C MET A 1 -9.88 36.26 34.07
N HIS A 2 -8.90 35.58 34.66
CA HIS A 2 -8.12 34.53 33.99
C HIS A 2 -8.90 33.21 34.08
N ALA A 3 -9.31 32.66 32.94
CA ALA A 3 -9.83 31.30 32.84
C ALA A 3 -8.69 30.37 32.44
N SER A 4 -8.27 29.54 33.38
CA SER A 4 -7.28 28.49 33.21
C SER A 4 -7.89 27.35 32.38
N ILE A 5 -7.34 27.11 31.17
CA ILE A 5 -7.66 25.92 30.35
C ILE A 5 -6.80 24.77 30.88
N ARG A 6 -7.41 23.86 31.61
CA ARG A 6 -6.81 22.57 31.97
C ARG A 6 -6.65 21.72 30.72
N THR A 7 -5.41 21.45 30.33
CA THR A 7 -5.03 20.40 29.40
C THR A 7 -5.47 19.04 29.97
N ARG A 8 -6.41 18.37 29.30
CA ARG A 8 -6.65 16.94 29.54
C ARG A 8 -5.43 16.17 29.04
N GLN A 9 -4.69 15.62 29.98
CA GLN A 9 -3.71 14.57 29.68
C GLN A 9 -4.45 13.38 29.04
N THR A 10 -4.02 12.99 27.86
CA THR A 10 -4.44 11.72 27.23
C THR A 10 -3.89 10.60 28.12
N GLU A 11 -4.79 9.92 28.82
CA GLU A 11 -4.45 8.68 29.51
C GLU A 11 -3.94 7.68 28.47
N GLY A 12 -2.68 7.29 28.60
CA GLY A 12 -2.07 6.27 27.76
C GLY A 12 -2.87 4.99 27.83
N VAL A 13 -3.20 4.42 26.68
CA VAL A 13 -3.81 3.08 26.56
C VAL A 13 -2.90 2.10 27.29
N ARG A 14 -3.33 1.62 28.45
CA ARG A 14 -2.66 0.50 29.15
C ARG A 14 -2.89 -0.75 28.32
N LEU A 15 -1.80 -1.29 27.75
CA LEU A 15 -1.80 -2.59 27.13
C LEU A 15 -2.29 -3.64 28.16
N PRO A 16 -3.20 -4.55 27.81
CA PRO A 16 -3.61 -5.63 28.70
C PRO A 16 -2.42 -6.51 29.08
N SER A 17 -2.24 -6.81 30.36
CA SER A 17 -1.22 -7.74 30.82
C SER A 17 -1.51 -9.14 30.24
N PRO A 18 -0.53 -9.85 29.64
CA PRO A 18 -0.74 -11.18 29.10
C PRO A 18 -0.96 -12.17 30.23
N LYS A 19 -2.18 -12.63 30.41
CA LYS A 19 -2.47 -13.88 31.14
C LYS A 19 -2.41 -15.02 30.12
N GLY A 20 -1.30 -15.74 30.10
CA GLY A 20 -1.15 -16.97 29.34
C GLY A 20 0.13 -17.02 28.52
N GLU A 21 1.04 -17.91 28.97
CA GLU A 21 2.27 -18.35 28.32
C GLU A 21 3.39 -17.28 28.12
N GLY A 22 4.51 -17.51 28.84
CA GLY A 22 5.62 -16.57 29.02
C GLY A 22 6.41 -16.30 27.74
N LYS A 23 5.86 -15.47 26.86
CA LYS A 23 6.63 -14.81 25.80
C LYS A 23 7.39 -13.64 26.40
N THR A 24 8.70 -13.59 26.17
CA THR A 24 9.55 -12.49 26.64
C THR A 24 9.21 -11.19 25.89
N ILE A 25 9.40 -10.03 26.53
CA ILE A 25 9.24 -8.69 25.90
C ILE A 25 10.04 -8.62 24.58
N LYS A 26 11.14 -9.37 24.47
CA LYS A 26 11.99 -9.44 23.28
C LYS A 26 11.30 -10.12 22.09
N GLU A 27 10.47 -11.15 22.32
CA GLU A 27 9.65 -11.80 21.29
C GLU A 27 8.47 -10.92 20.84
N PHE A 28 8.01 -10.03 21.71
CA PHE A 28 6.93 -9.08 21.41
C PHE A 28 7.39 -7.95 20.47
N LEU A 29 8.69 -7.70 20.33
CA LEU A 29 9.28 -6.62 19.56
C LEU A 29 10.04 -7.08 18.31
N MET A 30 9.96 -8.38 17.93
CA MET A 30 10.67 -8.86 16.74
C MET A 30 9.98 -8.39 15.46
N SER A 31 10.77 -7.84 14.54
CA SER A 31 10.31 -7.54 13.17
C SER A 31 9.62 -8.77 12.54
N GLY A 32 8.48 -8.53 11.88
CA GLY A 32 7.66 -9.59 11.26
C GLY A 32 6.61 -10.21 12.17
N THR A 33 6.52 -9.80 13.43
CA THR A 33 5.44 -10.23 14.31
C THR A 33 4.20 -9.37 14.11
N PHE A 34 3.06 -10.00 13.84
CA PHE A 34 1.76 -9.35 13.80
C PHE A 34 0.94 -9.75 15.02
N HIS A 35 0.54 -8.76 15.80
CA HIS A 35 -0.31 -8.94 16.98
C HIS A 35 -1.72 -8.48 16.66
N LEU A 36 -2.66 -9.40 16.65
CA LEU A 36 -4.07 -9.08 16.57
C LEU A 36 -4.53 -8.57 17.94
N LEU A 37 -4.98 -7.32 18.02
CA LEU A 37 -5.34 -6.63 19.26
C LEU A 37 -6.83 -6.70 19.56
N ALA A 38 -7.67 -6.55 18.50
CA ALA A 38 -9.13 -6.59 18.62
C ALA A 38 -9.78 -7.10 17.33
N VAL A 39 -10.99 -7.60 17.45
CA VAL A 39 -11.83 -8.08 16.35
C VAL A 39 -13.26 -7.61 16.57
N ASP A 40 -13.93 -7.12 15.51
CA ASP A 40 -15.36 -6.83 15.48
C ASP A 40 -15.97 -7.39 14.17
N GLY A 41 -16.74 -8.46 14.27
CA GLY A 41 -17.13 -9.27 13.11
C GLY A 41 -15.88 -9.84 12.41
N ASN A 42 -15.66 -9.48 11.14
CA ASN A 42 -14.42 -9.81 10.44
C ASN A 42 -13.38 -8.68 10.49
N ALA A 43 -13.77 -7.46 10.91
CA ALA A 43 -12.86 -6.34 11.05
C ALA A 43 -11.80 -6.60 12.12
N ARG A 44 -10.56 -6.17 11.86
CA ARG A 44 -9.40 -6.49 12.67
C ARG A 44 -8.64 -5.22 13.03
N ALA A 45 -8.21 -5.10 14.26
CA ALA A 45 -7.21 -4.11 14.67
C ALA A 45 -5.95 -4.86 15.14
N GLY A 46 -4.78 -4.46 14.65
CA GLY A 46 -3.53 -5.14 14.94
C GLY A 46 -2.32 -4.23 14.94
N LEU A 47 -1.16 -4.82 15.24
CA LEU A 47 0.14 -4.15 15.27
C LEU A 47 1.16 -5.02 14.54
N LEU A 48 1.71 -4.52 13.44
CA LEU A 48 2.79 -5.16 12.69
C LEU A 48 4.12 -4.51 13.05
N HIS A 49 5.08 -5.29 13.53
CA HIS A 49 6.43 -4.80 13.85
C HIS A 49 7.34 -4.88 12.62
N THR A 50 7.99 -3.77 12.28
CA THR A 50 9.00 -3.68 11.23
C THR A 50 10.33 -3.14 11.76
N ALA A 51 11.38 -3.14 10.94
CA ALA A 51 12.68 -2.61 11.32
C ALA A 51 12.66 -1.11 11.62
N HIS A 52 11.77 -0.34 10.95
CA HIS A 52 11.64 1.11 11.10
C HIS A 52 10.41 1.52 11.94
N GLY A 53 9.91 0.64 12.79
CA GLY A 53 8.84 0.91 13.73
C GLY A 53 7.58 0.07 13.52
N PRO A 54 6.64 0.17 14.46
CA PRO A 54 5.37 -0.53 14.38
C PRO A 54 4.40 0.16 13.41
N ILE A 55 3.51 -0.64 12.84
CA ILE A 55 2.40 -0.20 11.99
C ILE A 55 1.09 -0.64 12.65
N GLU A 56 0.27 0.31 13.04
CA GLU A 56 -1.09 0.05 13.51
C GLU A 56 -2.00 -0.23 12.32
N THR A 57 -2.80 -1.28 12.40
CA THR A 57 -3.76 -1.66 11.36
C THR A 57 -5.20 -1.57 11.89
N PRO A 58 -6.22 -1.24 11.03
CA PRO A 58 -6.10 -1.05 9.56
C PRO A 58 -5.34 0.22 9.17
N ILE A 59 -4.59 0.18 8.05
CA ILE A 59 -3.77 1.31 7.59
C ILE A 59 -3.87 1.52 6.08
N PHE A 60 -3.86 2.78 5.66
CA PHE A 60 -3.69 3.18 4.27
C PHE A 60 -2.25 3.63 4.01
N MET A 61 -1.63 3.15 2.94
CA MET A 61 -0.26 3.48 2.53
C MET A 61 -0.27 4.48 1.37
N PRO A 62 0.13 5.74 1.59
CA PRO A 62 0.33 6.69 0.49
C PRO A 62 1.38 6.18 -0.51
N VAL A 63 1.06 6.30 -1.81
CA VAL A 63 1.94 5.78 -2.87
C VAL A 63 2.99 6.80 -3.26
N GLY A 64 4.25 6.47 -3.01
CA GLY A 64 5.44 7.19 -3.41
C GLY A 64 6.18 6.52 -4.57
N THR A 65 5.62 6.54 -5.78
CA THR A 65 6.04 5.80 -6.97
C THR A 65 7.56 5.80 -7.22
N ALA A 66 8.19 6.97 -7.11
CA ALA A 66 9.63 7.14 -7.33
C ALA A 66 10.36 7.52 -6.02
N GLY A 67 9.98 6.90 -4.90
CA GLY A 67 10.51 7.22 -3.58
C GLY A 67 9.96 8.53 -2.98
N SER A 68 8.90 9.11 -3.58
CA SER A 68 8.26 10.34 -3.12
C SER A 68 6.75 10.26 -3.35
N VAL A 69 5.96 10.54 -2.33
CA VAL A 69 4.52 10.77 -2.46
C VAL A 69 4.32 12.10 -3.19
N LYS A 70 3.60 12.08 -4.31
CA LYS A 70 3.54 13.23 -5.21
C LYS A 70 2.98 14.47 -4.53
N ALA A 71 3.77 15.55 -4.54
CA ALA A 71 3.49 16.87 -3.95
C ALA A 71 3.37 16.88 -2.41
N ILE A 72 3.86 15.85 -1.72
CA ILE A 72 3.84 15.75 -0.25
C ILE A 72 5.26 15.45 0.24
N ALA A 73 5.79 16.26 1.14
CA ALA A 73 7.08 16.04 1.78
C ALA A 73 6.98 15.02 2.93
N PRO A 74 8.09 14.42 3.39
CA PRO A 74 8.09 13.54 4.56
C PRO A 74 7.46 14.16 5.81
N ASP A 75 7.78 15.41 6.13
CA ASP A 75 7.20 16.13 7.26
C ASP A 75 5.68 16.32 7.15
N ASP A 76 5.18 16.57 5.93
CA ASP A 76 3.75 16.65 5.65
C ASP A 76 3.06 15.29 5.90
N LEU A 77 3.71 14.18 5.47
CA LEU A 77 3.21 12.82 5.70
C LEU A 77 3.17 12.47 7.19
N GLU A 78 4.21 12.85 7.94
CA GLU A 78 4.23 12.67 9.39
C GLU A 78 3.14 13.49 10.08
N ALA A 79 2.94 14.73 9.66
CA ALA A 79 1.93 15.64 10.23
C ALA A 79 0.49 15.15 10.00
N ILE A 80 0.21 14.42 8.91
CA ILE A 80 -1.10 13.79 8.65
C ILE A 80 -1.22 12.38 9.22
N GLY A 81 -0.18 11.89 9.94
CA GLY A 81 -0.21 10.61 10.64
C GLY A 81 0.10 9.38 9.77
N ALA A 82 0.70 9.54 8.58
CA ALA A 82 1.13 8.40 7.79
C ALA A 82 2.19 7.59 8.56
N GLN A 83 1.98 6.29 8.70
CA GLN A 83 2.88 5.39 9.41
C GLN A 83 3.78 4.59 8.46
N ILE A 84 3.37 4.44 7.21
CA ILE A 84 4.04 3.68 6.17
C ILE A 84 3.75 4.31 4.80
N ILE A 85 4.70 4.23 3.89
CA ILE A 85 4.53 4.61 2.48
C ILE A 85 4.83 3.41 1.56
N LEU A 86 4.34 3.48 0.32
CA LEU A 86 4.62 2.47 -0.69
C LEU A 86 5.51 3.04 -1.80
N GLY A 87 6.62 2.34 -2.13
CA GLY A 87 7.47 2.61 -3.29
C GLY A 87 7.25 1.60 -4.42
N ASN A 88 7.42 2.02 -5.69
CA ASN A 88 7.28 1.09 -6.81
C ASN A 88 8.65 0.60 -7.30
N THR A 89 8.90 -0.69 -7.14
CA THR A 89 10.16 -1.36 -7.54
C THR A 89 10.52 -1.12 -8.99
N TYR A 90 9.58 -1.27 -9.92
CA TYR A 90 9.80 -1.03 -11.34
C TYR A 90 10.36 0.37 -11.65
N HIS A 91 9.73 1.40 -11.07
CA HIS A 91 10.13 2.79 -11.31
C HIS A 91 11.49 3.10 -10.67
N LEU A 92 11.71 2.64 -9.44
CA LEU A 92 12.96 2.86 -8.69
C LEU A 92 14.15 2.10 -9.31
N TYR A 93 13.91 0.90 -9.85
CA TYR A 93 14.89 0.14 -10.60
C TYR A 93 15.32 0.84 -11.89
N LEU A 94 14.37 1.38 -12.67
CA LEU A 94 14.70 2.10 -13.90
C LEU A 94 15.34 3.46 -13.63
N ARG A 95 14.91 4.16 -12.58
CA ARG A 95 15.41 5.48 -12.21
C ARG A 95 15.13 5.77 -10.73
N PRO A 96 16.16 5.98 -9.90
CA PRO A 96 17.58 6.23 -10.27
C PRO A 96 18.43 4.97 -10.43
N GLY A 97 17.84 3.78 -10.23
CA GLY A 97 18.52 2.48 -10.14
C GLY A 97 18.69 2.03 -8.70
N ASP A 98 18.38 0.76 -8.44
CA ASP A 98 18.44 0.17 -7.10
C ASP A 98 19.87 0.14 -6.52
N ASP A 99 20.90 -0.06 -7.36
CA ASP A 99 22.29 0.01 -6.94
C ASP A 99 22.70 1.40 -6.42
N LEU A 100 22.16 2.49 -7.00
CA LEU A 100 22.41 3.84 -6.50
C LEU A 100 21.76 4.02 -5.15
N VAL A 101 20.51 3.59 -5.00
CA VAL A 101 19.77 3.68 -3.73
C VAL A 101 20.48 2.88 -2.64
N ALA A 102 20.98 1.66 -2.95
CA ALA A 102 21.75 0.84 -2.03
C ALA A 102 23.02 1.55 -1.53
N ARG A 103 23.78 2.17 -2.44
CA ARG A 103 24.98 2.95 -2.08
C ARG A 103 24.67 4.19 -1.23
N ARG A 104 23.43 4.64 -1.20
CA ARG A 104 22.96 5.76 -0.38
C ARG A 104 22.31 5.31 0.93
N GLY A 105 22.40 4.01 1.29
CA GLY A 105 21.87 3.49 2.55
C GLY A 105 20.42 2.98 2.47
N GLY A 106 19.88 2.79 1.27
CA GLY A 106 18.49 2.39 1.03
C GLY A 106 17.53 3.58 0.91
N LEU A 107 16.24 3.27 0.72
CA LEU A 107 15.20 4.29 0.50
C LEU A 107 15.06 5.26 1.67
N HIS A 108 15.14 4.78 2.90
CA HIS A 108 14.97 5.60 4.11
C HIS A 108 15.98 6.75 4.18
N GLU A 109 17.24 6.47 3.89
CA GLU A 109 18.28 7.51 3.82
C GLU A 109 18.16 8.35 2.55
N PHE A 110 17.78 7.73 1.44
CA PHE A 110 17.69 8.39 0.14
C PHE A 110 16.56 9.43 0.06
N ASN A 111 15.40 9.14 0.67
CA ASN A 111 14.21 10.02 0.63
C ASN A 111 13.89 10.69 1.98
N ALA A 112 14.74 10.49 3.01
CA ALA A 112 14.56 11.03 4.34
C ALA A 112 13.25 10.61 5.05
N TRP A 113 12.66 9.47 4.68
CA TRP A 113 11.51 8.90 5.35
C TRP A 113 11.96 7.89 6.41
N ARG A 114 11.69 8.14 7.69
CA ARG A 114 12.21 7.36 8.82
C ARG A 114 11.27 6.28 9.35
N ARG A 115 10.10 6.15 8.75
CA ARG A 115 9.10 5.15 9.11
C ARG A 115 9.07 4.02 8.07
N PRO A 116 8.28 2.95 8.29
CA PRO A 116 8.22 1.81 7.37
C PRO A 116 7.97 2.16 5.90
N ILE A 117 8.56 1.35 5.03
CA ILE A 117 8.35 1.41 3.57
C ILE A 117 7.98 0.01 3.09
N LEU A 118 6.91 -0.09 2.29
CA LEU A 118 6.62 -1.26 1.47
C LEU A 118 7.06 -0.98 0.03
N THR A 119 7.71 -1.95 -0.63
CA THR A 119 7.89 -1.90 -2.09
C THR A 119 7.08 -3.00 -2.75
N ASP A 120 6.38 -2.65 -3.86
CA ASP A 120 5.72 -3.66 -4.68
C ASP A 120 6.74 -4.55 -5.43
N SER A 121 6.25 -5.59 -6.12
CA SER A 121 7.11 -6.46 -6.93
C SER A 121 7.54 -5.85 -8.26
N GLY A 122 6.90 -4.78 -8.71
CA GLY A 122 6.99 -4.27 -10.08
C GLY A 122 6.19 -5.08 -11.11
N GLY A 123 5.57 -6.19 -10.71
CA GLY A 123 4.82 -7.07 -11.58
C GLY A 123 3.66 -6.37 -12.29
N PHE A 124 2.85 -5.60 -11.56
CA PHE A 124 1.71 -4.87 -12.12
C PHE A 124 2.12 -3.81 -13.15
N GLN A 125 3.21 -3.06 -12.91
CA GLN A 125 3.71 -2.05 -13.83
C GLN A 125 4.18 -2.69 -15.13
N VAL A 126 4.91 -3.81 -15.04
CA VAL A 126 5.32 -4.60 -16.20
C VAL A 126 4.11 -5.23 -16.88
N PHE A 127 3.10 -5.67 -16.11
CA PHE A 127 1.84 -6.17 -16.65
C PHE A 127 1.14 -5.10 -17.51
N SER A 128 1.14 -3.84 -17.12
CA SER A 128 0.49 -2.76 -17.86
C SER A 128 1.21 -2.37 -19.16
N LEU A 129 2.42 -2.92 -19.44
CA LEU A 129 3.19 -2.68 -20.67
C LEU A 129 2.75 -3.64 -21.80
N GLU A 130 1.49 -3.53 -22.23
CA GLU A 130 0.98 -4.34 -23.33
C GLU A 130 1.87 -4.23 -24.60
N GLY A 131 2.19 -5.40 -25.21
CA GLY A 131 3.04 -5.47 -26.41
C GLY A 131 4.55 -5.24 -26.17
N LEU A 132 4.96 -4.83 -24.98
CA LEU A 132 6.37 -4.58 -24.62
C LEU A 132 6.94 -5.59 -23.61
N ARG A 133 6.20 -6.69 -23.33
CA ARG A 133 6.60 -7.72 -22.37
C ARG A 133 6.46 -9.13 -22.93
N ARG A 134 7.27 -10.03 -22.39
CA ARG A 134 7.18 -11.49 -22.61
C ARG A 134 7.31 -12.20 -21.28
N ILE A 135 6.28 -12.95 -20.89
CA ILE A 135 6.24 -13.74 -19.66
C ILE A 135 6.70 -15.16 -19.99
N THR A 136 7.58 -15.72 -19.15
CA THR A 136 8.08 -17.09 -19.24
C THR A 136 8.09 -17.71 -17.83
N GLU A 137 8.42 -18.98 -17.72
CA GLU A 137 8.60 -19.64 -16.41
C GLU A 137 9.73 -18.97 -15.58
N ASP A 138 10.78 -18.50 -16.24
CA ASP A 138 11.95 -17.90 -15.58
C ASP A 138 11.69 -16.49 -15.06
N GLY A 139 10.71 -15.77 -15.61
CA GLY A 139 10.41 -14.38 -15.26
C GLY A 139 9.77 -13.62 -16.42
N VAL A 140 9.92 -12.29 -16.40
CA VAL A 140 9.33 -11.40 -17.40
C VAL A 140 10.39 -10.52 -18.06
N GLU A 141 10.51 -10.63 -19.39
CA GLU A 141 11.25 -9.69 -20.23
C GLU A 141 10.35 -8.51 -20.57
N PHE A 142 10.89 -7.29 -20.49
CA PHE A 142 10.15 -6.07 -20.86
C PHE A 142 11.07 -4.99 -21.42
N ARG A 143 10.47 -4.00 -22.07
CA ARG A 143 11.15 -2.79 -22.51
C ARG A 143 10.84 -1.62 -21.59
N SER A 144 11.87 -0.89 -21.20
CA SER A 144 11.73 0.35 -20.42
C SER A 144 10.89 1.38 -21.18
N HIS A 145 9.92 1.98 -20.50
CA HIS A 145 9.13 3.09 -21.04
C HIS A 145 9.93 4.42 -21.12
N LEU A 146 11.13 4.47 -20.50
CA LEU A 146 11.97 5.66 -20.48
C LEU A 146 12.85 5.79 -21.74
N ASP A 147 13.43 4.66 -22.17
CA ASP A 147 14.47 4.63 -23.21
C ASP A 147 14.38 3.42 -24.16
N GLY A 148 13.39 2.52 -23.95
CA GLY A 148 13.21 1.33 -24.77
C GLY A 148 14.19 0.19 -24.49
N SER A 149 15.11 0.34 -23.54
CA SER A 149 16.08 -0.70 -23.16
C SER A 149 15.38 -1.99 -22.69
N LYS A 150 16.02 -3.13 -22.95
CA LYS A 150 15.49 -4.44 -22.54
C LYS A 150 15.93 -4.78 -21.12
N HIS A 151 14.98 -5.27 -20.33
CA HIS A 151 15.17 -5.69 -18.95
C HIS A 151 14.53 -7.05 -18.73
N PHE A 152 15.00 -7.74 -17.70
CA PHE A 152 14.45 -9.02 -17.26
C PHE A 152 14.27 -9.03 -15.75
N PHE A 153 13.05 -9.32 -15.30
CA PHE A 153 12.72 -9.56 -13.90
C PHE A 153 12.50 -11.06 -13.69
N SER A 154 13.42 -11.72 -12.98
CA SER A 154 13.16 -13.01 -12.35
C SER A 154 12.72 -12.81 -10.90
N PRO A 155 12.12 -13.82 -10.25
CA PRO A 155 11.80 -13.77 -8.83
C PRO A 155 13.02 -13.35 -7.97
N GLU A 156 14.17 -13.93 -8.21
CA GLU A 156 15.41 -13.65 -7.46
C GLU A 156 15.89 -12.21 -7.70
N LYS A 157 15.80 -11.73 -8.95
CA LYS A 157 16.21 -10.35 -9.30
C LYS A 157 15.30 -9.33 -8.61
N VAL A 158 13.99 -9.56 -8.57
CA VAL A 158 13.03 -8.67 -7.90
C VAL A 158 13.29 -8.61 -6.39
N ILE A 159 13.59 -9.72 -5.76
CA ILE A 159 14.00 -9.76 -4.34
C ILE A 159 15.33 -9.01 -4.15
N SER A 160 16.32 -9.22 -5.01
CA SER A 160 17.59 -8.48 -4.95
C SER A 160 17.40 -6.96 -5.05
N ILE A 161 16.55 -6.50 -5.99
CA ILE A 161 16.22 -5.07 -6.14
C ILE A 161 15.58 -4.52 -4.86
N GLN A 162 14.56 -5.18 -4.31
CA GLN A 162 13.87 -4.72 -3.10
C GLN A 162 14.80 -4.72 -1.87
N ARG A 163 15.75 -5.65 -1.79
CA ARG A 163 16.81 -5.64 -0.77
C ARG A 163 17.75 -4.45 -0.93
N ASN A 164 18.14 -4.10 -2.16
CA ASN A 164 18.92 -2.90 -2.46
C ASN A 164 18.17 -1.61 -2.08
N LEU A 165 16.84 -1.60 -2.30
CA LEU A 165 15.97 -0.51 -1.84
C LEU A 165 15.82 -0.49 -0.31
N ASN A 166 16.09 -1.60 0.38
CA ASN A 166 16.00 -1.78 1.83
C ASN A 166 14.61 -1.42 2.40
N SER A 167 13.53 -1.84 1.72
CA SER A 167 12.17 -1.64 2.21
C SER A 167 11.85 -2.59 3.36
N ASP A 168 11.03 -2.19 4.32
CA ASP A 168 10.60 -3.04 5.45
C ASP A 168 9.77 -4.23 4.98
N ILE A 169 8.91 -4.01 4.00
CA ILE A 169 8.03 -5.03 3.42
C ILE A 169 8.31 -5.13 1.93
N MET A 170 8.74 -6.32 1.51
CA MET A 170 8.94 -6.70 0.12
C MET A 170 7.77 -7.55 -0.37
N MET A 171 7.48 -7.49 -1.66
CA MET A 171 6.44 -8.31 -2.29
C MET A 171 7.07 -9.35 -3.22
N GLN A 172 6.51 -10.56 -3.26
CA GLN A 172 6.88 -11.54 -4.26
C GLN A 172 6.59 -11.03 -5.69
N LEU A 173 7.31 -11.53 -6.69
CA LEU A 173 6.92 -11.34 -8.10
C LEU A 173 5.69 -12.19 -8.40
N ASP A 174 4.70 -11.61 -9.06
CA ASP A 174 3.45 -12.24 -9.42
C ASP A 174 3.04 -11.92 -10.86
N GLN A 175 2.19 -12.75 -11.44
CA GLN A 175 1.52 -12.49 -12.70
C GLN A 175 0.09 -12.01 -12.43
N CYS A 176 -0.12 -10.70 -12.47
CA CYS A 176 -1.46 -10.12 -12.47
C CYS A 176 -2.12 -10.33 -13.85
N ILE A 177 -3.43 -10.60 -13.87
CA ILE A 177 -4.27 -10.61 -15.07
C ILE A 177 -5.47 -9.70 -14.87
N GLY A 178 -6.03 -9.19 -15.98
CA GLY A 178 -7.22 -8.35 -15.97
C GLY A 178 -8.50 -9.14 -15.69
N PHE A 179 -9.54 -8.45 -15.22
CA PHE A 179 -10.86 -9.01 -15.04
C PHE A 179 -11.46 -9.45 -16.38
N GLY A 180 -12.14 -10.60 -16.38
CA GLY A 180 -12.76 -11.20 -17.58
C GLY A 180 -11.87 -12.21 -18.30
N ALA A 181 -10.69 -12.53 -17.78
CA ALA A 181 -9.89 -13.65 -18.27
C ALA A 181 -10.65 -14.99 -18.08
N SER A 182 -10.35 -15.96 -18.93
CA SER A 182 -10.91 -17.31 -18.77
C SER A 182 -10.37 -18.01 -17.53
N HIS A 183 -11.11 -18.98 -17.01
CA HIS A 183 -10.68 -19.80 -15.86
C HIS A 183 -9.32 -20.46 -16.10
N ASP A 184 -9.05 -20.95 -17.33
CA ASP A 184 -7.77 -21.59 -17.66
C ASP A 184 -6.60 -20.59 -17.68
N GLU A 185 -6.80 -19.38 -18.19
CA GLU A 185 -5.79 -18.31 -18.14
C GLU A 185 -5.52 -17.88 -16.70
N ALA A 186 -6.58 -17.69 -15.90
CA ALA A 186 -6.47 -17.33 -14.50
C ALA A 186 -5.74 -18.43 -13.69
N ARG A 187 -6.02 -19.70 -13.96
CA ARG A 187 -5.34 -20.83 -13.34
C ARG A 187 -3.86 -20.84 -13.66
N LYS A 188 -3.49 -20.72 -14.94
CA LYS A 188 -2.08 -20.68 -15.38
C LYS A 188 -1.31 -19.53 -14.73
N ALA A 189 -1.91 -18.35 -14.65
CA ALA A 189 -1.29 -17.18 -14.00
C ALA A 189 -1.13 -17.36 -12.49
N ALA A 190 -2.12 -17.92 -11.80
CA ALA A 190 -2.06 -18.21 -10.37
C ALA A 190 -1.02 -19.30 -10.05
N GLU A 191 -0.95 -20.37 -10.85
CA GLU A 191 0.06 -21.42 -10.70
C GLU A 191 1.49 -20.89 -10.96
N LEU A 192 1.68 -20.06 -11.99
CA LEU A 192 2.99 -19.42 -12.25
C LEU A 192 3.37 -18.50 -11.09
N SER A 193 2.44 -17.68 -10.60
CA SER A 193 2.66 -16.81 -9.43
C SER A 193 3.06 -17.62 -8.18
N ALA A 194 2.47 -18.79 -7.96
CA ALA A 194 2.83 -19.66 -6.84
C ALA A 194 4.26 -20.27 -7.00
N ARG A 195 4.66 -20.63 -8.22
CA ARG A 195 6.05 -21.09 -8.49
C ARG A 195 7.06 -19.96 -8.29
N TRP A 196 6.76 -18.75 -8.77
CA TRP A 196 7.59 -17.57 -8.52
C TRP A 196 7.63 -17.18 -7.05
N ALA A 197 6.52 -17.34 -6.30
CA ALA A 197 6.48 -17.14 -4.86
C ALA A 197 7.50 -18.02 -4.13
N ARG A 198 7.59 -19.30 -4.50
CA ARG A 198 8.57 -20.24 -3.93
C ARG A 198 10.00 -19.78 -4.20
N ARG A 199 10.30 -19.41 -5.43
CA ARG A 199 11.62 -18.88 -5.82
C ARG A 199 11.96 -17.57 -5.09
N CYS A 200 11.00 -16.66 -4.92
CA CYS A 200 11.17 -15.47 -4.10
C CYS A 200 11.51 -15.80 -2.64
N ARG A 201 10.81 -16.79 -2.06
CA ARG A 201 11.06 -17.25 -0.68
C ARG A 201 12.43 -17.94 -0.55
N GLU A 202 12.85 -18.71 -1.53
CA GLU A 202 14.17 -19.33 -1.57
C GLU A 202 15.29 -18.29 -1.68
N ALA A 203 15.09 -17.23 -2.47
CA ALA A 203 16.00 -16.09 -2.57
C ALA A 203 16.05 -15.23 -1.28
N TYR A 204 15.00 -15.29 -0.45
CA TYR A 204 14.93 -14.63 0.84
C TYR A 204 14.30 -15.55 1.90
N PRO A 205 15.10 -16.43 2.53
CA PRO A 205 14.61 -17.41 3.49
C PRO A 205 13.90 -16.79 4.69
N ALA A 206 12.89 -17.49 5.20
CA ALA A 206 12.16 -17.08 6.40
C ALA A 206 13.11 -16.90 7.59
N GLY A 207 12.85 -15.89 8.43
CA GLY A 207 13.70 -15.57 9.57
C GLY A 207 14.96 -14.78 9.24
N THR A 208 15.19 -14.41 7.99
CA THR A 208 16.22 -13.42 7.65
C THR A 208 15.87 -12.09 8.32
N ALA A 209 16.82 -11.52 9.05
CA ALA A 209 16.59 -10.28 9.81
C ALA A 209 16.40 -9.07 8.87
N GLY A 210 15.49 -8.20 9.24
CA GLY A 210 15.26 -6.90 8.59
C GLY A 210 13.94 -6.84 7.82
N ASN A 211 13.97 -7.18 6.54
CA ASN A 211 12.81 -7.03 5.66
C ASN A 211 11.81 -8.18 5.83
N LEU A 212 10.53 -7.91 5.62
CA LEU A 212 9.47 -8.90 5.55
C LEU A 212 9.17 -9.23 4.09
N LEU A 213 8.73 -10.45 3.79
CA LEU A 213 8.29 -10.84 2.46
C LEU A 213 6.82 -11.26 2.50
N PHE A 214 5.98 -10.60 1.70
CA PHE A 214 4.56 -10.92 1.57
C PHE A 214 4.29 -11.72 0.31
N GLY A 215 3.42 -12.74 0.44
CA GLY A 215 2.89 -13.50 -0.69
C GLY A 215 1.68 -12.78 -1.30
N ILE A 216 1.46 -12.94 -2.62
CA ILE A 216 0.34 -12.32 -3.34
C ILE A 216 -0.62 -13.38 -3.85
N VAL A 217 -1.83 -13.43 -3.30
CA VAL A 217 -2.90 -14.33 -3.74
C VAL A 217 -3.44 -13.85 -5.08
N GLN A 218 -3.44 -14.72 -6.08
CA GLN A 218 -3.98 -14.51 -7.41
C GLN A 218 -5.19 -15.44 -7.66
N GLY A 219 -5.83 -15.37 -8.84
CA GLY A 219 -6.95 -16.25 -9.21
C GLY A 219 -8.15 -15.53 -9.80
N GLU A 220 -7.99 -14.26 -10.21
CA GLU A 220 -9.05 -13.43 -10.79
C GLU A 220 -10.30 -13.41 -9.88
N ALA A 221 -11.51 -13.62 -10.39
CA ALA A 221 -12.74 -13.70 -9.60
C ALA A 221 -13.19 -15.15 -9.30
N PHE A 222 -12.34 -16.15 -9.56
CA PHE A 222 -12.67 -17.56 -9.42
C PHE A 222 -12.37 -18.07 -8.00
N PRO A 223 -13.39 -18.52 -7.25
CA PRO A 223 -13.24 -18.93 -5.85
C PRO A 223 -12.24 -20.06 -5.63
N ASP A 224 -12.30 -21.09 -6.48
CA ASP A 224 -11.42 -22.24 -6.44
C ASP A 224 -9.95 -21.88 -6.69
N LEU A 225 -9.68 -20.96 -7.61
CA LEU A 225 -8.32 -20.51 -7.93
C LEU A 225 -7.76 -19.60 -6.81
N ARG A 226 -8.61 -18.75 -6.21
CA ARG A 226 -8.23 -17.92 -5.05
C ARG A 226 -7.85 -18.79 -3.85
N GLU A 227 -8.62 -19.82 -3.56
CA GLU A 227 -8.32 -20.78 -2.50
C GLU A 227 -7.04 -21.57 -2.81
N MET A 228 -6.88 -22.10 -4.03
CA MET A 228 -5.68 -22.80 -4.48
C MET A 228 -4.44 -21.93 -4.28
N SER A 229 -4.49 -20.68 -4.76
CA SER A 229 -3.37 -19.73 -4.61
C SER A 229 -3.06 -19.44 -3.15
N ALA A 230 -4.07 -19.15 -2.32
CA ALA A 230 -3.89 -18.88 -0.90
C ALA A 230 -3.22 -20.06 -0.17
N ARG A 231 -3.70 -21.27 -0.39
CA ARG A 231 -3.13 -22.50 0.21
C ARG A 231 -1.70 -22.73 -0.21
N ALA A 232 -1.38 -22.60 -1.51
CA ALA A 232 -0.01 -22.73 -2.01
C ALA A 232 0.95 -21.72 -1.36
N LEU A 233 0.51 -20.47 -1.15
CA LEU A 233 1.30 -19.46 -0.48
C LEU A 233 1.46 -19.74 1.03
N MET A 234 0.44 -20.26 1.69
CA MET A 234 0.52 -20.66 3.11
C MET A 234 1.50 -21.82 3.31
N ASP A 235 1.53 -22.79 2.40
CA ASP A 235 2.50 -23.90 2.41
C ASP A 235 3.95 -23.43 2.23
N ILE A 236 4.17 -22.35 1.47
CA ILE A 236 5.49 -21.71 1.31
C ILE A 236 5.85 -20.92 2.58
N GLY A 237 4.90 -20.23 3.17
CA GLY A 237 5.06 -19.42 4.38
C GLY A 237 5.61 -18.02 4.13
N PHE A 238 4.80 -17.00 4.48
CA PHE A 238 5.13 -15.59 4.35
C PHE A 238 4.82 -14.83 5.66
N GLU A 239 5.46 -13.66 5.83
CA GLU A 239 5.22 -12.79 6.97
C GLU A 239 3.86 -12.06 6.89
N GLY A 240 3.28 -11.97 5.67
CA GLY A 240 1.95 -11.43 5.39
C GLY A 240 1.42 -11.90 4.04
N TYR A 241 0.14 -11.65 3.78
CA TYR A 241 -0.55 -12.08 2.56
C TYR A 241 -1.27 -10.91 1.90
N ALA A 242 -0.89 -10.60 0.67
CA ALA A 242 -1.60 -9.63 -0.14
C ALA A 242 -2.66 -10.32 -1.00
N ILE A 243 -3.72 -9.58 -1.30
CA ILE A 243 -4.80 -9.98 -2.20
C ILE A 243 -4.65 -9.15 -3.47
N GLY A 244 -4.03 -9.76 -4.49
CA GLY A 244 -3.80 -9.16 -5.80
C GLY A 244 -4.87 -9.52 -6.83
N GLY A 245 -4.77 -8.97 -8.04
CA GLY A 245 -5.69 -9.24 -9.13
C GLY A 245 -7.14 -8.82 -8.86
N LEU A 246 -7.33 -7.84 -7.99
CA LEU A 246 -8.58 -7.11 -7.74
C LEU A 246 -8.34 -5.61 -8.00
N ALA A 247 -9.41 -4.81 -8.11
CA ALA A 247 -9.38 -3.41 -8.57
C ALA A 247 -8.79 -3.24 -9.99
N VAL A 248 -8.95 -4.26 -10.83
CA VAL A 248 -8.49 -4.32 -12.23
C VAL A 248 -9.64 -4.33 -13.25
N GLY A 249 -10.82 -3.86 -12.82
CA GLY A 249 -12.01 -3.70 -13.70
C GLY A 249 -13.25 -4.46 -13.25
N GLU A 250 -13.15 -5.30 -12.22
CA GLU A 250 -14.30 -6.05 -11.70
C GLU A 250 -15.32 -5.14 -10.98
N PRO A 251 -16.62 -5.53 -10.98
CA PRO A 251 -17.64 -4.90 -10.16
C PRO A 251 -17.34 -5.06 -8.66
N LYS A 252 -17.67 -4.06 -7.84
CA LYS A 252 -17.39 -4.03 -6.39
C LYS A 252 -17.90 -5.27 -5.64
N HIS A 253 -19.09 -5.77 -5.96
CA HIS A 253 -19.63 -6.95 -5.31
C HIS A 253 -18.80 -8.23 -5.56
N ILE A 254 -18.10 -8.30 -6.70
CA ILE A 254 -17.16 -9.39 -7.00
C ILE A 254 -15.93 -9.28 -6.09
N MET A 255 -15.32 -8.09 -5.97
CA MET A 255 -14.21 -7.85 -5.06
C MET A 255 -14.58 -8.27 -3.62
N LEU A 256 -15.72 -7.78 -3.10
CA LEU A 256 -16.16 -8.12 -1.75
C LEU A 256 -16.42 -9.62 -1.56
N ARG A 257 -16.97 -10.30 -2.58
CA ARG A 257 -17.14 -11.76 -2.55
C ARG A 257 -15.80 -12.48 -2.40
N CYS A 258 -14.78 -12.06 -3.15
CA CYS A 258 -13.43 -12.63 -3.06
C CYS A 258 -12.80 -12.41 -1.68
N LEU A 259 -12.95 -11.21 -1.10
CA LEU A 259 -12.45 -10.92 0.26
C LEU A 259 -13.13 -11.79 1.30
N ARG A 260 -14.46 -11.87 1.26
CA ARG A 260 -15.28 -12.68 2.18
C ARG A 260 -14.91 -14.16 2.15
N GLN A 261 -14.61 -14.67 0.95
CA GLN A 261 -14.16 -16.05 0.76
C GLN A 261 -12.75 -16.27 1.33
N LEU A 262 -11.82 -15.34 1.12
CA LEU A 262 -10.44 -15.48 1.59
C LEU A 262 -10.31 -15.28 3.11
N HIS A 263 -11.26 -14.59 3.74
CA HIS A 263 -11.20 -14.28 5.17
C HIS A 263 -10.97 -15.53 6.05
N PRO A 264 -11.74 -16.63 5.94
CA PRO A 264 -11.55 -17.84 6.75
C PRO A 264 -10.33 -18.69 6.34
N ILE A 265 -9.75 -18.44 5.16
CA ILE A 265 -8.64 -19.22 4.60
C ILE A 265 -7.31 -18.64 5.07
N LEU A 266 -7.14 -17.31 4.99
CA LEU A 266 -5.87 -16.64 5.33
C LEU A 266 -5.63 -16.66 6.86
N PRO A 267 -4.35 -16.85 7.28
CA PRO A 267 -4.01 -16.96 8.70
C PRO A 267 -4.45 -15.73 9.52
N GLY A 268 -5.03 -15.97 10.70
CA GLY A 268 -5.48 -14.92 11.59
C GLY A 268 -4.34 -14.11 12.24
N ASN A 269 -3.16 -14.71 12.37
CA ASN A 269 -1.96 -14.11 12.97
C ASN A 269 -1.01 -13.48 11.96
N LYS A 270 -1.48 -13.19 10.73
CA LYS A 270 -0.71 -12.54 9.68
C LYS A 270 -1.48 -11.34 9.14
N PRO A 271 -0.79 -10.23 8.74
CA PRO A 271 -1.45 -9.09 8.11
C PRO A 271 -1.95 -9.45 6.72
N ARG A 272 -3.06 -8.81 6.33
CA ARG A 272 -3.74 -8.98 5.04
C ARG A 272 -3.76 -7.65 4.30
N TYR A 273 -3.23 -7.61 3.10
CA TYR A 273 -3.07 -6.41 2.32
C TYR A 273 -3.88 -6.48 1.01
N LEU A 274 -4.86 -5.60 0.83
CA LEU A 274 -5.63 -5.46 -0.41
C LEU A 274 -4.97 -4.40 -1.29
N MET A 275 -4.42 -4.86 -2.43
CA MET A 275 -3.60 -4.03 -3.32
C MET A 275 -4.45 -3.12 -4.21
N GLY A 276 -4.04 -1.87 -4.35
CA GLY A 276 -4.60 -0.92 -5.32
C GLY A 276 -5.98 -0.34 -4.99
N VAL A 277 -6.50 -0.55 -3.78
CA VAL A 277 -7.83 -0.12 -3.32
C VAL A 277 -7.74 1.04 -2.36
N GLY A 278 -8.43 2.17 -2.66
CA GLY A 278 -8.24 3.37 -1.83
C GLY A 278 -9.30 4.45 -1.98
N THR A 279 -10.53 4.13 -2.42
CA THR A 279 -11.65 5.06 -2.16
C THR A 279 -12.11 4.87 -0.71
N PRO A 280 -12.61 5.95 -0.03
CA PRO A 280 -13.01 5.83 1.37
C PRO A 280 -13.99 4.68 1.64
N LEU A 281 -15.00 4.51 0.78
CA LEU A 281 -15.99 3.46 0.92
C LEU A 281 -15.40 2.05 0.69
N ASP A 282 -14.48 1.90 -0.28
CA ASP A 282 -13.84 0.61 -0.53
C ASP A 282 -12.92 0.19 0.62
N ILE A 283 -12.25 1.15 1.28
CA ILE A 283 -11.44 0.90 2.47
C ILE A 283 -12.33 0.40 3.61
N LEU A 284 -13.47 1.08 3.88
CA LEU A 284 -14.42 0.64 4.91
C LEU A 284 -14.92 -0.77 4.65
N HIS A 285 -15.38 -1.07 3.43
CA HIS A 285 -15.83 -2.41 3.06
C HIS A 285 -14.70 -3.45 3.16
N GLY A 286 -13.46 -3.08 2.78
CA GLY A 286 -12.31 -3.98 2.94
C GLY A 286 -12.02 -4.29 4.41
N ILE A 287 -12.12 -3.30 5.30
CA ILE A 287 -11.98 -3.47 6.76
C ILE A 287 -13.07 -4.40 7.29
N GLU A 288 -14.34 -4.20 6.88
CA GLU A 288 -15.45 -5.08 7.23
C GLU A 288 -15.22 -6.55 6.83
N GLU A 289 -14.48 -6.79 5.75
CA GLU A 289 -14.10 -8.13 5.27
C GLU A 289 -12.74 -8.63 5.79
N GLY A 290 -12.14 -7.91 6.75
CA GLY A 290 -10.94 -8.36 7.48
C GLY A 290 -9.61 -8.02 6.82
N VAL A 291 -9.55 -6.98 6.02
CA VAL A 291 -8.31 -6.44 5.43
C VAL A 291 -7.64 -5.47 6.41
N ASP A 292 -6.32 -5.55 6.53
CA ASP A 292 -5.51 -4.75 7.44
C ASP A 292 -4.77 -3.60 6.74
N MET A 293 -4.40 -3.75 5.47
CA MET A 293 -3.54 -2.79 4.76
C MET A 293 -4.10 -2.47 3.38
N PHE A 294 -3.95 -1.21 2.96
CA PHE A 294 -4.45 -0.71 1.67
C PHE A 294 -3.44 0.25 1.07
N ASP A 295 -3.40 0.32 -0.27
CA ASP A 295 -2.72 1.38 -1.02
C ASP A 295 -3.57 1.83 -2.18
N CYS A 296 -3.42 3.06 -2.58
CA CYS A 296 -3.93 3.53 -3.88
C CYS A 296 -3.31 4.87 -4.27
N VAL A 297 -3.12 5.09 -5.56
CA VAL A 297 -2.71 6.39 -6.09
C VAL A 297 -3.84 7.42 -6.13
N LEU A 298 -5.10 6.98 -5.97
CA LEU A 298 -6.29 7.83 -6.14
C LEU A 298 -6.30 9.08 -5.25
N PRO A 299 -5.98 9.04 -3.95
CA PRO A 299 -6.04 10.24 -3.12
C PRO A 299 -5.19 11.38 -3.71
N THR A 300 -3.91 11.14 -3.94
CA THR A 300 -3.01 12.17 -4.50
C THR A 300 -3.26 12.43 -5.99
N ARG A 301 -3.71 11.44 -6.78
CA ARG A 301 -4.08 11.64 -8.19
C ARG A 301 -5.32 12.52 -8.30
N ASN A 302 -6.37 12.23 -7.54
CA ASN A 302 -7.60 13.00 -7.52
C ASN A 302 -7.34 14.44 -7.09
N ALA A 303 -6.58 14.64 -6.02
CA ALA A 303 -6.20 15.96 -5.51
C ALA A 303 -5.50 16.81 -6.59
N ARG A 304 -4.51 16.23 -7.29
CA ARG A 304 -3.83 16.91 -8.41
C ARG A 304 -4.74 17.16 -9.61
N ASN A 305 -5.80 16.37 -9.77
CA ASN A 305 -6.81 16.58 -10.81
C ASN A 305 -7.98 17.48 -10.36
N GLY A 306 -7.89 18.05 -9.16
CA GLY A 306 -8.86 18.98 -8.61
C GLY A 306 -10.11 18.31 -8.02
N THR A 307 -10.12 16.99 -7.86
CA THR A 307 -11.20 16.25 -7.18
C THR A 307 -10.77 15.97 -5.74
N LEU A 308 -11.57 16.44 -4.78
CA LEU A 308 -11.28 16.39 -3.35
C LEU A 308 -12.41 15.67 -2.60
N TYR A 309 -12.09 14.93 -1.57
CA TYR A 309 -13.04 14.31 -0.67
C TYR A 309 -13.27 15.23 0.53
N THR A 310 -14.52 15.46 0.88
CA THR A 310 -14.91 16.25 2.05
C THR A 310 -15.90 15.47 2.91
N SER A 311 -16.17 15.93 4.13
CA SER A 311 -17.23 15.40 4.99
C SER A 311 -18.61 15.36 4.32
N ARG A 312 -18.83 16.19 3.30
CA ARG A 312 -20.08 16.31 2.53
C ARG A 312 -20.01 15.63 1.15
N GLY A 313 -18.98 14.82 0.89
CA GLY A 313 -18.80 14.12 -0.37
C GLY A 313 -17.71 14.72 -1.25
N LYS A 314 -17.68 14.33 -2.53
CA LYS A 314 -16.67 14.79 -3.49
C LYS A 314 -16.99 16.17 -4.03
N ILE A 315 -16.00 17.04 -4.08
CA ILE A 315 -16.05 18.32 -4.79
C ILE A 315 -15.01 18.35 -5.91
N ASN A 316 -15.25 19.19 -6.92
CA ASN A 316 -14.26 19.51 -7.94
C ASN A 316 -13.93 20.99 -7.86
N ILE A 317 -12.71 21.32 -7.41
CA ILE A 317 -12.29 22.70 -7.15
C ILE A 317 -12.29 23.60 -8.40
N LYS A 318 -12.33 23.01 -9.63
CA LYS A 318 -12.42 23.76 -10.88
C LYS A 318 -13.73 24.52 -11.04
N ARG A 319 -14.80 24.09 -10.39
CA ARG A 319 -16.15 24.62 -10.58
C ARG A 319 -16.21 26.13 -10.35
N LYS A 320 -16.97 26.83 -11.21
CA LYS A 320 -17.09 28.29 -11.18
C LYS A 320 -17.74 28.78 -9.86
N GLU A 321 -18.57 27.98 -9.23
CA GLU A 321 -19.22 28.29 -7.95
C GLU A 321 -18.23 28.62 -6.82
N PHE A 322 -16.99 28.10 -6.89
CA PHE A 322 -15.94 28.36 -5.91
C PHE A 322 -15.09 29.60 -6.21
N ALA A 323 -15.39 30.36 -7.27
CA ALA A 323 -14.59 31.52 -7.66
C ALA A 323 -14.57 32.65 -6.62
N GLU A 324 -15.66 32.80 -5.88
CA GLU A 324 -15.87 33.84 -4.86
C GLU A 324 -16.24 33.21 -3.49
N ASP A 325 -15.90 31.92 -3.29
CA ASP A 325 -16.22 31.19 -2.06
C ASP A 325 -15.07 31.31 -1.06
N ASP A 326 -15.26 32.16 -0.04
CA ASP A 326 -14.28 32.38 1.03
C ASP A 326 -14.24 31.27 2.09
N GLY A 327 -15.12 30.27 2.00
CA GLY A 327 -15.14 29.13 2.92
C GLY A 327 -13.96 28.15 2.70
N PRO A 328 -13.64 27.34 3.71
CA PRO A 328 -12.63 26.28 3.59
C PRO A 328 -13.10 25.17 2.64
N LEU A 329 -12.16 24.31 2.18
CA LEU A 329 -12.52 23.11 1.39
C LEU A 329 -13.56 22.26 2.13
N ASP A 330 -13.31 21.99 3.39
CA ASP A 330 -14.17 21.24 4.27
C ASP A 330 -14.23 21.94 5.64
N PRO A 331 -15.42 22.46 6.07
CA PRO A 331 -15.55 23.14 7.35
C PRO A 331 -15.36 22.22 8.57
N GLU A 332 -15.46 20.90 8.40
CA GLU A 332 -15.24 19.92 9.46
C GLU A 332 -13.80 19.41 9.52
N CYS A 333 -12.93 19.83 8.57
CA CYS A 333 -11.54 19.39 8.47
C CYS A 333 -10.57 20.39 9.11
N ALA A 334 -9.71 19.90 10.00
CA ALA A 334 -8.71 20.70 10.70
C ALA A 334 -7.32 20.68 10.03
N CYS A 335 -7.17 20.19 8.78
CA CYS A 335 -5.88 20.16 8.10
C CYS A 335 -5.37 21.58 7.79
N TYR A 336 -4.06 21.68 7.48
CA TYR A 336 -3.41 22.96 7.15
C TYR A 336 -4.15 23.73 6.04
N THR A 337 -4.56 23.02 4.96
CA THR A 337 -5.26 23.62 3.82
C THR A 337 -6.59 24.24 4.25
N CYS A 338 -7.43 23.48 4.97
CA CYS A 338 -8.74 23.95 5.39
C CYS A 338 -8.71 25.08 6.42
N ARG A 339 -7.70 25.11 7.30
CA ARG A 339 -7.56 26.17 8.29
C ARG A 339 -7.00 27.47 7.73
N THR A 340 -6.37 27.42 6.56
CA THR A 340 -5.56 28.55 6.06
C THR A 340 -6.10 29.17 4.80
N PHE A 341 -6.73 28.38 3.90
CA PHE A 341 -7.07 28.85 2.55
C PHE A 341 -8.55 28.68 2.23
N SER A 342 -9.08 29.65 1.49
CA SER A 342 -10.44 29.60 0.96
C SER A 342 -10.53 28.75 -0.31
N ARG A 343 -11.75 28.28 -0.63
CA ARG A 343 -12.02 27.61 -1.91
C ARG A 343 -11.71 28.50 -3.09
N ALA A 344 -11.98 29.82 -2.99
CA ALA A 344 -11.66 30.80 -4.04
C ALA A 344 -10.16 30.80 -4.35
N TYR A 345 -9.31 30.85 -3.33
CA TYR A 345 -7.85 30.83 -3.51
C TYR A 345 -7.37 29.49 -4.09
N LEU A 346 -7.83 28.38 -3.56
CA LEU A 346 -7.45 27.04 -4.04
C LEU A 346 -7.89 26.81 -5.49
N ARG A 347 -9.09 27.29 -5.86
CA ARG A 347 -9.55 27.29 -7.24
C ARG A 347 -8.65 28.16 -8.12
N HIS A 348 -8.30 29.36 -7.68
CA HIS A 348 -7.38 30.24 -8.42
C HIS A 348 -6.06 29.54 -8.70
N LEU A 349 -5.41 28.96 -7.69
CA LEU A 349 -4.16 28.22 -7.86
C LEU A 349 -4.31 27.08 -8.86
N TYR A 350 -5.41 26.33 -8.77
CA TYR A 350 -5.66 25.19 -9.65
C TYR A 350 -5.84 25.61 -11.10
N VAL A 351 -6.66 26.64 -11.36
CA VAL A 351 -6.95 27.14 -12.72
C VAL A 351 -5.73 27.82 -13.33
N SER A 352 -4.90 28.48 -12.52
CA SER A 352 -3.64 29.10 -12.96
C SER A 352 -2.50 28.10 -13.14
N GLY A 353 -2.69 26.82 -12.80
CA GLY A 353 -1.65 25.80 -12.94
C GLY A 353 -0.51 25.90 -11.91
N GLU A 354 -0.75 26.59 -10.79
CA GLU A 354 0.25 26.76 -9.74
C GLU A 354 0.57 25.45 -9.03
N ILE A 355 1.86 25.14 -8.87
CA ILE A 355 2.35 23.89 -8.23
C ILE A 355 1.86 23.76 -6.80
N LEU A 356 1.71 24.87 -6.07
CA LEU A 356 1.20 24.89 -4.71
C LEU A 356 -0.21 24.27 -4.60
N SER A 357 -1.02 24.36 -5.66
CA SER A 357 -2.34 23.70 -5.72
C SER A 357 -2.23 22.20 -5.45
N PHE A 358 -1.24 21.53 -6.04
CA PHE A 358 -1.07 20.08 -5.89
C PHE A 358 -0.73 19.70 -4.44
N ARG A 359 0.13 20.49 -3.78
CA ARG A 359 0.47 20.25 -2.37
C ARG A 359 -0.73 20.47 -1.46
N LEU A 360 -1.39 21.62 -1.57
CA LEU A 360 -2.51 21.99 -0.69
C LEU A 360 -3.69 21.02 -0.84
N ASN A 361 -4.03 20.67 -2.08
CA ASN A 361 -5.10 19.71 -2.36
C ASN A 361 -4.77 18.31 -1.87
N SER A 362 -3.50 17.88 -1.97
CA SER A 362 -3.07 16.54 -1.54
C SER A 362 -2.97 16.43 -0.03
N LEU A 363 -2.65 17.52 0.68
CA LEU A 363 -2.65 17.57 2.15
C LEU A 363 -4.05 17.42 2.73
N HIS A 364 -5.05 18.04 2.08
CA HIS A 364 -6.44 17.85 2.45
C HIS A 364 -6.98 16.50 2.06
#